data_5f567e5361ea1d9c59bcdf17a70bab94
#
_entry.id   5f567e5361ea1d9c59bcdf17a70bab94
#
_cell.length_a   1.000
_cell.length_b   1.000
_cell.length_c   1.000
_cell.angle_alpha   90.00
_cell.angle_beta   90.00
_cell.angle_gamma   90.00
#
_symmetry.space_group_name_H-M   'P 1'
#
loop_
_entity.id
_entity.type
_entity.pdbx_description
1 polymer ?
#
loop_
_entity_poly.entity_id
_entity_poly.type
_entity_poly.pdbx_seq_one_letter_code
_entity_poly.pdbx_strand_id
1 'polypeptide(L)'
;MNSEEIITSAKQTITEEAQAVAKLTDYIDDDFTKSVQYILQSKGRVVITGIGKSAIIANKIVATMNSTGTPAIFMHAADAIHGDLGIIQQDDVVICISKSGNTPEIKVLVPLLKRGNNKLIAITSNKNSVLAQQADSVLYAHVDKEACPNNLAPTTSTTAQLVLGDALAVCLLEMKHFGSSDFAKYHPGGALGKRLYLKVSDIVPHNQKPEVSPDTDIKKVIVEISEKMLGVTAVLNNHQIVGIVTDGDIRRMLSKTDSIKGLTAKDIMSANPKTIEVDCLAIDALHLMEKNKITQLLATKQGEYVGIIHLHNLIQEGLI
;
A
#
# COMPACT_ATOMS: atom_id res chain seq x y z
N MET A 1 34.01 -20.94 11.57
CA MET A 1 34.13 -19.50 11.29
C MET A 1 34.03 -18.71 12.61
N ASN A 2 34.99 -17.84 12.84
CA ASN A 2 34.91 -16.89 13.96
C ASN A 2 34.03 -15.68 13.58
N SER A 3 33.75 -14.77 14.54
CA SER A 3 32.88 -13.62 14.31
C SER A 3 33.40 -12.68 13.20
N GLU A 4 34.70 -12.52 13.08
CA GLU A 4 35.34 -11.65 12.08
C GLU A 4 35.22 -12.23 10.67
N GLU A 5 35.38 -13.54 10.51
CA GLU A 5 35.19 -14.26 9.25
C GLU A 5 33.71 -14.16 8.77
N ILE A 6 32.74 -14.24 9.68
CA ILE A 6 31.33 -14.09 9.37
C ILE A 6 31.03 -12.68 8.84
N ILE A 7 31.53 -11.65 9.55
CA ILE A 7 31.34 -10.23 9.16
C ILE A 7 31.99 -9.97 7.79
N THR A 8 33.19 -10.49 7.57
CA THR A 8 33.94 -10.33 6.31
C THR A 8 33.18 -10.97 5.15
N SER A 9 32.71 -12.21 5.31
CA SER A 9 31.92 -12.92 4.31
C SER A 9 30.63 -12.19 3.95
N ALA A 10 29.90 -11.68 4.97
CA ALA A 10 28.66 -10.92 4.74
C ALA A 10 28.93 -9.62 3.95
N LYS A 11 29.95 -8.84 4.35
CA LYS A 11 30.32 -7.62 3.62
C LYS A 11 30.74 -7.89 2.19
N GLN A 12 31.51 -8.96 1.96
CA GLN A 12 31.92 -9.35 0.62
C GLN A 12 30.73 -9.71 -0.26
N THR A 13 29.78 -10.52 0.24
CA THR A 13 28.56 -10.89 -0.49
C THR A 13 27.76 -9.65 -0.90
N ILE A 14 27.52 -8.72 0.03
CA ILE A 14 26.79 -7.48 -0.26
C ILE A 14 27.52 -6.63 -1.30
N THR A 15 28.85 -6.53 -1.20
CA THR A 15 29.66 -5.74 -2.15
C THR A 15 29.62 -6.36 -3.55
N GLU A 16 29.75 -7.67 -3.67
CA GLU A 16 29.69 -8.38 -4.97
C GLU A 16 28.33 -8.24 -5.64
N GLU A 17 27.23 -8.37 -4.88
CA GLU A 17 25.89 -8.16 -5.41
C GLU A 17 25.64 -6.69 -5.82
N ALA A 18 26.09 -5.73 -5.01
CA ALA A 18 25.95 -4.32 -5.34
C ALA A 18 26.71 -3.94 -6.62
N GLN A 19 27.92 -4.45 -6.81
CA GLN A 19 28.71 -4.24 -8.04
C GLN A 19 28.03 -4.85 -9.27
N ALA A 20 27.50 -6.06 -9.14
CA ALA A 20 26.77 -6.70 -10.22
C ALA A 20 25.49 -5.95 -10.60
N VAL A 21 24.75 -5.43 -9.63
CA VAL A 21 23.58 -4.58 -9.85
C VAL A 21 23.96 -3.28 -10.56
N ALA A 22 25.01 -2.60 -10.10
CA ALA A 22 25.49 -1.37 -10.76
C ALA A 22 25.85 -1.60 -12.23
N LYS A 23 26.46 -2.75 -12.54
CA LYS A 23 26.85 -3.12 -13.92
C LYS A 23 25.64 -3.34 -14.84
N LEU A 24 24.43 -3.59 -14.31
CA LEU A 24 23.24 -3.74 -15.15
C LEU A 24 22.92 -2.47 -15.94
N THR A 25 23.32 -1.30 -15.47
CA THR A 25 23.13 -0.04 -16.18
C THR A 25 23.78 -0.04 -17.56
N ASP A 26 24.89 -0.75 -17.74
CA ASP A 26 25.60 -0.86 -19.02
C ASP A 26 24.86 -1.76 -20.03
N TYR A 27 23.87 -2.49 -19.57
CA TYR A 27 23.08 -3.45 -20.38
C TYR A 27 21.68 -2.91 -20.73
N ILE A 28 21.31 -1.73 -20.24
CA ILE A 28 20.06 -1.08 -20.62
C ILE A 28 20.17 -0.51 -22.02
N ASP A 29 19.42 -1.06 -22.95
CA ASP A 29 19.50 -0.77 -24.37
C ASP A 29 18.10 -0.64 -25.00
N ASP A 30 18.02 -0.63 -26.33
CA ASP A 30 16.79 -0.53 -27.11
C ASP A 30 15.81 -1.68 -26.80
N ASP A 31 16.28 -2.85 -26.41
CA ASP A 31 15.42 -3.98 -26.05
C ASP A 31 14.68 -3.74 -24.73
N PHE A 32 15.29 -2.98 -23.80
CA PHE A 32 14.58 -2.51 -22.61
C PHE A 32 13.44 -1.56 -22.99
N THR A 33 13.72 -0.59 -23.86
CA THR A 33 12.70 0.36 -24.37
C THR A 33 11.56 -0.38 -25.09
N LYS A 34 11.88 -1.34 -25.97
CA LYS A 34 10.87 -2.17 -26.64
C LYS A 34 10.03 -2.97 -25.65
N SER A 35 10.63 -3.52 -24.59
CA SER A 35 9.91 -4.26 -23.54
C SER A 35 8.87 -3.38 -22.85
N VAL A 36 9.24 -2.15 -22.47
CA VAL A 36 8.30 -1.16 -21.91
C VAL A 36 7.17 -0.88 -22.89
N GLN A 37 7.49 -0.63 -24.16
CA GLN A 37 6.50 -0.32 -25.20
C GLN A 37 5.54 -1.49 -25.46
N TYR A 38 6.01 -2.73 -25.51
CA TYR A 38 5.15 -3.90 -25.68
C TYR A 38 4.10 -3.99 -24.57
N ILE A 39 4.50 -3.74 -23.32
CA ILE A 39 3.58 -3.79 -22.18
C ILE A 39 2.60 -2.60 -22.20
N LEU A 40 3.07 -1.38 -22.51
CA LEU A 40 2.21 -0.19 -22.58
C LEU A 40 1.16 -0.26 -23.69
N GLN A 41 1.51 -0.86 -24.84
CA GLN A 41 0.61 -0.99 -25.99
C GLN A 41 -0.34 -2.19 -25.88
N SER A 42 -0.05 -3.13 -24.98
CA SER A 42 -0.89 -4.30 -24.75
C SER A 42 -2.22 -3.90 -24.13
N LYS A 43 -3.29 -4.58 -24.56
CA LYS A 43 -4.62 -4.54 -23.91
C LYS A 43 -4.80 -5.66 -22.88
N GLY A 44 -3.85 -6.60 -22.83
CA GLY A 44 -3.84 -7.74 -21.92
C GLY A 44 -3.04 -7.46 -20.64
N ARG A 45 -2.62 -8.53 -20.00
CA ARG A 45 -1.83 -8.55 -18.77
C ARG A 45 -0.39 -8.90 -19.09
N VAL A 46 0.48 -8.76 -18.09
CA VAL A 46 1.84 -9.31 -18.12
C VAL A 46 1.81 -10.69 -17.47
N VAL A 47 2.12 -11.73 -18.23
CA VAL A 47 2.30 -13.10 -17.70
C VAL A 47 3.77 -13.33 -17.44
N ILE A 48 4.18 -13.50 -16.18
CA ILE A 48 5.58 -13.69 -15.83
C ILE A 48 5.81 -15.15 -15.45
N THR A 49 6.78 -15.78 -16.09
CA THR A 49 7.08 -17.20 -15.91
C THR A 49 8.55 -17.45 -15.59
N GLY A 50 8.82 -18.52 -14.90
CA GLY A 50 10.16 -19.00 -14.56
C GLY A 50 10.10 -20.33 -13.84
N ILE A 51 11.28 -20.89 -13.51
CA ILE A 51 11.37 -22.13 -12.75
C ILE A 51 12.36 -21.98 -11.58
N GLY A 52 12.14 -22.70 -10.49
CA GLY A 52 12.98 -22.68 -9.30
C GLY A 52 13.10 -21.29 -8.69
N LYS A 53 14.30 -20.78 -8.43
CA LYS A 53 14.49 -19.45 -7.83
C LYS A 53 14.05 -18.31 -8.74
N SER A 54 14.16 -18.46 -10.07
CA SER A 54 13.61 -17.49 -11.03
C SER A 54 12.08 -17.39 -10.95
N ALA A 55 11.38 -18.48 -10.61
CA ALA A 55 9.93 -18.45 -10.37
C ALA A 55 9.55 -17.61 -9.14
N ILE A 56 10.35 -17.65 -8.07
CA ILE A 56 10.16 -16.83 -6.88
C ILE A 56 10.34 -15.34 -7.22
N ILE A 57 11.36 -15.03 -8.00
CA ILE A 57 11.60 -13.66 -8.51
C ILE A 57 10.45 -13.20 -9.41
N ALA A 58 9.96 -14.05 -10.30
CA ALA A 58 8.80 -13.77 -11.15
C ALA A 58 7.57 -13.39 -10.32
N ASN A 59 7.27 -14.14 -9.25
CA ASN A 59 6.18 -13.81 -8.32
C ASN A 59 6.35 -12.45 -7.65
N LYS A 60 7.59 -12.11 -7.23
CA LYS A 60 7.85 -10.78 -6.63
C LYS A 60 7.63 -9.67 -7.66
N ILE A 61 8.07 -9.85 -8.90
CA ILE A 61 7.87 -8.85 -9.96
C ILE A 61 6.37 -8.70 -10.28
N VAL A 62 5.61 -9.80 -10.33
CA VAL A 62 4.14 -9.75 -10.47
C VAL A 62 3.51 -8.91 -9.36
N ALA A 63 3.89 -9.15 -8.11
CA ALA A 63 3.36 -8.38 -6.98
C ALA A 63 3.70 -6.88 -7.10
N THR A 64 4.93 -6.55 -7.51
CA THR A 64 5.35 -5.16 -7.75
C THR A 64 4.52 -4.51 -8.87
N MET A 65 4.38 -5.17 -10.02
CA MET A 65 3.60 -4.66 -11.15
C MET A 65 2.14 -4.41 -10.78
N ASN A 66 1.50 -5.34 -10.08
CA ASN A 66 0.13 -5.18 -9.60
C ASN A 66 0.01 -3.98 -8.63
N SER A 67 0.97 -3.81 -7.73
CA SER A 67 1.02 -2.68 -6.80
C SER A 67 1.23 -1.32 -7.49
N THR A 68 1.83 -1.33 -8.68
CA THR A 68 2.18 -0.12 -9.46
C THR A 68 1.29 0.09 -10.70
N GLY A 69 0.12 -0.58 -10.75
CA GLY A 69 -0.90 -0.33 -11.77
C GLY A 69 -0.65 -1.03 -13.12
N THR A 70 0.21 -2.03 -13.15
CA THR A 70 0.37 -2.92 -14.32
C THR A 70 -0.18 -4.30 -13.99
N PRO A 71 -1.34 -4.70 -14.53
CA PRO A 71 -1.92 -6.01 -14.25
C PRO A 71 -0.97 -7.14 -14.68
N ALA A 72 -0.60 -8.00 -13.74
CA ALA A 72 0.32 -9.09 -13.97
C ALA A 72 -0.14 -10.37 -13.25
N ILE A 73 0.21 -11.52 -13.82
CA ILE A 73 -0.03 -12.84 -13.23
C ILE A 73 1.22 -13.71 -13.34
N PHE A 74 1.35 -14.63 -12.42
CA PHE A 74 2.42 -15.61 -12.42
C PHE A 74 1.96 -16.93 -13.06
N MET A 75 2.84 -17.56 -13.85
CA MET A 75 2.67 -18.90 -14.41
C MET A 75 3.95 -19.68 -14.18
N HIS A 76 3.90 -20.81 -13.46
CA HIS A 76 5.09 -21.62 -13.24
C HIS A 76 5.49 -22.36 -14.53
N ALA A 77 6.76 -22.27 -14.94
CA ALA A 77 7.20 -22.80 -16.24
C ALA A 77 7.03 -24.34 -16.37
N ALA A 78 7.11 -25.10 -15.27
CA ALA A 78 6.86 -26.53 -15.30
C ALA A 78 5.35 -26.86 -15.43
N ASP A 79 4.48 -26.07 -14.80
CA ASP A 79 3.03 -26.30 -14.84
C ASP A 79 2.44 -25.85 -16.18
N ALA A 80 3.07 -24.88 -16.84
CA ALA A 80 2.70 -24.40 -18.15
C ALA A 80 2.52 -25.52 -19.20
N ILE A 81 3.44 -26.49 -19.22
CA ILE A 81 3.39 -27.63 -20.16
C ILE A 81 2.34 -28.69 -19.76
N HIS A 82 1.72 -28.54 -18.60
CA HIS A 82 0.69 -29.44 -18.07
C HIS A 82 -0.71 -28.79 -18.01
N GLY A 83 -0.90 -27.66 -18.67
CA GLY A 83 -2.22 -27.03 -18.81
C GLY A 83 -2.25 -25.53 -18.54
N ASP A 84 -1.33 -24.98 -17.72
CA ASP A 84 -1.34 -23.56 -17.33
C ASP A 84 -1.03 -22.60 -18.50
N LEU A 85 -0.60 -23.10 -19.67
CA LEU A 85 -0.57 -22.30 -20.90
C LEU A 85 -1.95 -21.69 -21.23
N GLY A 86 -3.04 -22.29 -20.79
CA GLY A 86 -4.39 -21.76 -20.91
C GLY A 86 -4.64 -20.44 -20.16
N ILE A 87 -3.74 -20.05 -19.24
CA ILE A 87 -3.80 -18.75 -18.56
C ILE A 87 -3.54 -17.59 -19.53
N ILE A 88 -2.69 -17.82 -20.57
CA ILE A 88 -2.27 -16.78 -21.52
C ILE A 88 -3.41 -16.47 -22.48
N GLN A 89 -3.73 -15.18 -22.58
CA GLN A 89 -4.73 -14.66 -23.50
C GLN A 89 -4.08 -13.93 -24.70
N GLN A 90 -4.85 -13.70 -25.73
CA GLN A 90 -4.36 -13.18 -27.02
C GLN A 90 -3.54 -11.89 -26.92
N ASP A 91 -3.95 -10.96 -26.04
CA ASP A 91 -3.30 -9.65 -25.89
C ASP A 91 -2.28 -9.61 -24.76
N ASP A 92 -2.00 -10.71 -24.06
CA ASP A 92 -1.03 -10.77 -22.98
C ASP A 92 0.40 -10.64 -23.51
N VAL A 93 1.28 -9.99 -22.73
CA VAL A 93 2.73 -9.98 -22.92
C VAL A 93 3.37 -10.97 -21.97
N VAL A 94 4.24 -11.83 -22.45
CA VAL A 94 4.90 -12.85 -21.63
C VAL A 94 6.33 -12.43 -21.30
N ILE A 95 6.71 -12.46 -20.02
CA ILE A 95 8.09 -12.32 -19.53
C ILE A 95 8.57 -13.67 -19.04
N CYS A 96 9.61 -14.22 -19.67
CA CYS A 96 10.22 -15.48 -19.26
C CYS A 96 11.58 -15.24 -18.60
N ILE A 97 11.72 -15.66 -17.34
CA ILE A 97 12.92 -15.46 -16.54
C ILE A 97 13.71 -16.76 -16.42
N SER A 98 14.94 -16.80 -16.94
CA SER A 98 15.84 -17.94 -16.81
C SER A 98 17.29 -17.49 -16.96
N LYS A 99 18.13 -17.73 -15.92
CA LYS A 99 19.56 -17.37 -15.97
C LYS A 99 20.27 -17.95 -17.21
N SER A 100 20.16 -19.26 -17.42
CA SER A 100 20.79 -19.94 -18.57
C SER A 100 20.01 -19.79 -19.87
N GLY A 101 18.67 -19.57 -19.78
CA GLY A 101 17.75 -19.57 -20.92
C GLY A 101 17.64 -20.92 -21.66
N ASN A 102 18.18 -22.00 -21.07
CA ASN A 102 18.34 -23.30 -21.70
C ASN A 102 17.92 -24.50 -20.84
N THR A 103 17.22 -24.28 -19.72
CA THR A 103 16.74 -25.42 -18.92
C THR A 103 15.74 -26.27 -19.74
N PRO A 104 15.58 -27.55 -19.42
CA PRO A 104 14.68 -28.43 -20.19
C PRO A 104 13.27 -27.89 -20.34
N GLU A 105 12.72 -27.34 -19.27
CA GLU A 105 11.37 -26.75 -19.23
C GLU A 105 11.27 -25.51 -20.13
N ILE A 106 12.27 -24.64 -20.09
CA ILE A 106 12.32 -23.44 -20.93
C ILE A 106 12.43 -23.80 -22.43
N LYS A 107 13.24 -24.81 -22.77
CA LYS A 107 13.34 -25.29 -24.16
C LYS A 107 12.04 -25.83 -24.71
N VAL A 108 11.19 -26.42 -23.87
CA VAL A 108 9.86 -26.90 -24.27
C VAL A 108 8.86 -25.75 -24.30
N LEU A 109 8.88 -24.87 -23.29
CA LEU A 109 7.92 -23.79 -23.13
C LEU A 109 8.03 -22.71 -24.21
N VAL A 110 9.25 -22.25 -24.53
CA VAL A 110 9.47 -21.10 -25.43
C VAL A 110 8.85 -21.29 -26.82
N PRO A 111 8.99 -22.42 -27.52
CA PRO A 111 8.32 -22.66 -28.80
C PRO A 111 6.77 -22.64 -28.69
N LEU A 112 6.21 -23.07 -27.55
CA LEU A 112 4.77 -23.03 -27.31
C LEU A 112 4.27 -21.59 -27.15
N LEU A 113 4.99 -20.76 -26.40
CA LEU A 113 4.68 -19.33 -26.26
C LEU A 113 4.71 -18.60 -27.60
N LYS A 114 5.69 -18.91 -28.46
CA LYS A 114 5.79 -18.27 -29.78
C LYS A 114 4.65 -18.66 -30.73
N ARG A 115 4.06 -19.85 -30.58
CA ARG A 115 2.87 -20.25 -31.36
C ARG A 115 1.64 -19.42 -31.01
N GLY A 116 1.54 -18.88 -29.81
CA GLY A 116 0.44 -18.02 -29.35
C GLY A 116 0.45 -16.60 -29.93
N ASN A 117 1.50 -16.19 -30.67
CA ASN A 117 1.71 -14.84 -31.19
C ASN A 117 1.83 -13.74 -30.11
N ASN A 118 1.92 -14.10 -28.85
CA ASN A 118 2.15 -13.15 -27.76
C ASN A 118 3.58 -12.59 -27.85
N LYS A 119 3.76 -11.33 -27.46
CA LYS A 119 5.11 -10.77 -27.30
C LYS A 119 5.84 -11.47 -26.17
N LEU A 120 7.04 -11.94 -26.45
CA LEU A 120 7.89 -12.63 -25.49
C LEU A 120 9.11 -11.77 -25.14
N ILE A 121 9.24 -11.42 -23.88
CA ILE A 121 10.38 -10.71 -23.28
C ILE A 121 11.21 -11.74 -22.50
N ALA A 122 12.50 -11.81 -22.76
CA ALA A 122 13.42 -12.67 -22.03
C ALA A 122 14.17 -11.87 -20.94
N ILE A 123 14.26 -12.41 -19.72
CA ILE A 123 15.22 -11.96 -18.71
C ILE A 123 16.24 -13.09 -18.54
N THR A 124 17.45 -12.93 -19.09
CA THR A 124 18.44 -14.00 -19.12
C THR A 124 19.88 -13.46 -19.07
N SER A 125 20.82 -14.27 -18.55
CA SER A 125 22.26 -13.98 -18.58
C SER A 125 22.97 -14.54 -19.83
N ASN A 126 22.23 -15.17 -20.75
CA ASN A 126 22.81 -15.81 -21.93
C ASN A 126 22.10 -15.38 -23.22
N LYS A 127 22.69 -14.44 -23.96
CA LYS A 127 22.16 -13.93 -25.25
C LYS A 127 22.09 -15.01 -26.34
N ASN A 128 22.85 -16.11 -26.20
CA ASN A 128 22.88 -17.23 -27.17
C ASN A 128 21.94 -18.37 -26.79
N SER A 129 21.11 -18.21 -25.76
CA SER A 129 20.16 -19.23 -25.31
C SER A 129 18.96 -19.36 -26.24
N VAL A 130 18.28 -20.50 -26.18
CA VAL A 130 17.01 -20.73 -26.89
C VAL A 130 15.99 -19.65 -26.51
N LEU A 131 15.92 -19.26 -25.24
CA LEU A 131 15.04 -18.22 -24.77
C LEU A 131 15.36 -16.86 -25.44
N ALA A 132 16.62 -16.43 -25.42
CA ALA A 132 17.02 -15.16 -25.99
C ALA A 132 16.83 -15.10 -27.52
N GLN A 133 17.13 -16.19 -28.23
CA GLN A 133 17.01 -16.25 -29.68
C GLN A 133 15.56 -16.19 -30.19
N GLN A 134 14.60 -16.63 -29.38
CA GLN A 134 13.19 -16.65 -29.76
C GLN A 134 12.38 -15.49 -29.15
N ALA A 135 12.95 -14.72 -28.22
CA ALA A 135 12.31 -13.56 -27.63
C ALA A 135 12.19 -12.38 -28.62
N ASP A 136 11.16 -11.55 -28.46
CA ASP A 136 10.99 -10.31 -29.21
C ASP A 136 11.88 -9.19 -28.65
N SER A 137 12.28 -9.28 -27.36
CA SER A 137 13.28 -8.43 -26.71
C SER A 137 13.97 -9.17 -25.55
N VAL A 138 15.20 -8.77 -25.23
CA VAL A 138 16.05 -9.43 -24.24
C VAL A 138 16.55 -8.44 -23.21
N LEU A 139 16.10 -8.57 -21.98
CA LEU A 139 16.66 -7.86 -20.82
C LEU A 139 17.85 -8.68 -20.31
N TYR A 140 19.06 -8.16 -20.52
CA TYR A 140 20.28 -8.89 -20.24
C TYR A 140 20.67 -8.81 -18.77
N ALA A 141 20.38 -9.88 -18.01
CA ALA A 141 20.66 -10.03 -16.59
C ALA A 141 22.00 -10.70 -16.33
N HIS A 142 23.08 -10.23 -16.98
CA HIS A 142 24.39 -10.86 -16.84
C HIS A 142 25.03 -10.55 -15.48
N VAL A 143 25.59 -11.59 -14.87
CA VAL A 143 26.46 -11.52 -13.70
C VAL A 143 27.69 -12.38 -13.94
N ASP A 144 28.86 -11.90 -13.55
CA ASP A 144 30.12 -12.62 -13.77
C ASP A 144 30.18 -13.90 -12.93
N LYS A 145 29.69 -13.84 -11.68
CA LYS A 145 29.63 -14.99 -10.74
C LYS A 145 28.50 -14.82 -9.74
N GLU A 146 28.15 -15.91 -9.08
CA GLU A 146 27.31 -15.87 -7.89
C GLU A 146 28.15 -15.46 -6.66
N ALA A 147 27.55 -14.76 -5.70
CA ALA A 147 28.20 -14.45 -4.42
C ALA A 147 28.39 -15.71 -3.53
N CYS A 148 27.70 -16.80 -3.85
CA CYS A 148 27.93 -18.10 -3.26
C CYS A 148 29.38 -18.53 -3.49
N PRO A 149 30.16 -18.96 -2.46
CA PRO A 149 31.55 -19.32 -2.57
C PRO A 149 31.85 -20.39 -3.62
N ASN A 150 30.87 -21.28 -3.85
CA ASN A 150 31.00 -22.36 -4.86
C ASN A 150 30.46 -21.96 -6.24
N ASN A 151 30.00 -20.72 -6.42
CA ASN A 151 29.36 -20.23 -7.65
C ASN A 151 28.20 -21.13 -8.13
N LEU A 152 27.46 -21.77 -7.22
CA LEU A 152 26.39 -22.72 -7.50
C LEU A 152 25.00 -22.18 -7.15
N ALA A 153 24.84 -21.64 -5.94
CA ALA A 153 23.56 -21.14 -5.48
C ALA A 153 23.22 -19.81 -6.17
N PRO A 154 22.04 -19.69 -6.81
CA PRO A 154 21.60 -18.42 -7.38
C PRO A 154 21.42 -17.37 -6.28
N THR A 155 22.26 -16.37 -6.26
CA THR A 155 22.30 -15.22 -5.36
C THR A 155 22.33 -13.94 -6.20
N THR A 156 23.50 -13.54 -6.67
CA THR A 156 23.70 -12.36 -7.53
C THR A 156 22.81 -12.38 -8.78
N SER A 157 22.66 -13.54 -9.43
CA SER A 157 21.82 -13.65 -10.63
C SER A 157 20.34 -13.41 -10.35
N THR A 158 19.84 -13.86 -9.20
CA THR A 158 18.44 -13.61 -8.82
C THR A 158 18.22 -12.16 -8.41
N THR A 159 19.19 -11.52 -7.75
CA THR A 159 19.17 -10.09 -7.45
C THR A 159 19.15 -9.25 -8.73
N ALA A 160 19.99 -9.61 -9.72
CA ALA A 160 19.98 -8.95 -11.02
C ALA A 160 18.64 -9.06 -11.77
N GLN A 161 18.03 -10.26 -11.79
CA GLN A 161 16.70 -10.49 -12.36
C GLN A 161 15.62 -9.63 -11.68
N LEU A 162 15.68 -9.54 -10.36
CA LEU A 162 14.76 -8.74 -9.56
C LEU A 162 14.87 -7.26 -9.89
N VAL A 163 16.09 -6.71 -9.91
CA VAL A 163 16.34 -5.29 -10.17
C VAL A 163 15.86 -4.88 -11.58
N LEU A 164 16.10 -5.72 -12.60
CA LEU A 164 15.57 -5.46 -13.95
C LEU A 164 14.03 -5.47 -13.98
N GLY A 165 13.40 -6.38 -13.24
CA GLY A 165 11.93 -6.39 -13.10
C GLY A 165 11.39 -5.16 -12.39
N ASP A 166 12.08 -4.67 -11.36
CA ASP A 166 11.71 -3.45 -10.66
C ASP A 166 11.92 -2.20 -11.54
N ALA A 167 13.03 -2.13 -12.28
CA ALA A 167 13.27 -1.07 -13.25
C ALA A 167 12.15 -1.01 -14.31
N LEU A 168 11.72 -2.18 -14.82
CA LEU A 168 10.62 -2.26 -15.77
C LEU A 168 9.30 -1.76 -15.16
N ALA A 169 8.98 -2.17 -13.93
CA ALA A 169 7.78 -1.76 -13.23
C ALA A 169 7.76 -0.24 -12.93
N VAL A 170 8.91 0.34 -12.56
CA VAL A 170 9.04 1.78 -12.31
C VAL A 170 8.88 2.59 -13.60
N CYS A 171 9.53 2.18 -14.71
CA CYS A 171 9.32 2.84 -15.99
C CYS A 171 7.84 2.81 -16.43
N LEU A 172 7.16 1.68 -16.26
CA LEU A 172 5.74 1.56 -16.56
C LEU A 172 4.86 2.45 -15.68
N LEU A 173 5.18 2.55 -14.39
CA LEU A 173 4.53 3.45 -13.44
C LEU A 173 4.65 4.92 -13.89
N GLU A 174 5.85 5.36 -14.24
CA GLU A 174 6.13 6.72 -14.71
C GLU A 174 5.39 7.03 -16.01
N MET A 175 5.48 6.13 -17.00
CA MET A 175 4.82 6.29 -18.29
C MET A 175 3.28 6.29 -18.22
N LYS A 176 2.71 5.64 -17.19
CA LYS A 176 1.27 5.65 -16.91
C LYS A 176 0.84 6.83 -16.04
N HIS A 177 1.75 7.69 -15.61
CA HIS A 177 1.50 8.79 -14.66
C HIS A 177 0.82 8.33 -13.38
N PHE A 178 1.20 7.13 -12.90
CA PHE A 178 0.61 6.50 -11.72
C PHE A 178 1.05 7.24 -10.45
N GLY A 179 0.09 7.93 -9.82
CA GLY A 179 0.34 8.77 -8.65
C GLY A 179 -0.02 8.11 -7.31
N SER A 180 0.14 8.89 -6.24
CA SER A 180 -0.19 8.45 -4.87
C SER A 180 -1.66 8.07 -4.70
N SER A 181 -2.57 8.76 -5.39
CA SER A 181 -4.00 8.43 -5.41
C SER A 181 -4.30 7.08 -6.05
N ASP A 182 -3.54 6.71 -7.09
CA ASP A 182 -3.68 5.41 -7.73
C ASP A 182 -3.10 4.30 -6.86
N PHE A 183 -1.95 4.56 -6.23
CA PHE A 183 -1.34 3.63 -5.29
C PHE A 183 -2.28 3.29 -4.13
N ALA A 184 -2.98 4.27 -3.59
CA ALA A 184 -3.93 4.09 -2.50
C ALA A 184 -5.12 3.19 -2.88
N LYS A 185 -5.59 3.23 -4.15
CA LYS A 185 -6.65 2.33 -4.64
C LYS A 185 -6.27 0.85 -4.50
N TYR A 186 -4.99 0.53 -4.69
CA TYR A 186 -4.47 -0.85 -4.58
C TYR A 186 -4.00 -1.20 -3.16
N HIS A 187 -3.85 -0.19 -2.28
CA HIS A 187 -3.39 -0.35 -0.89
C HIS A 187 -4.33 0.33 0.12
N PRO A 188 -5.64 -0.01 0.13
CA PRO A 188 -6.63 0.70 0.95
C PRO A 188 -6.37 0.57 2.46
N GLY A 189 -5.74 -0.52 2.91
CA GLY A 189 -5.39 -0.75 4.31
C GLY A 189 -4.12 -0.03 4.80
N GLY A 190 -3.32 0.53 3.90
CA GLY A 190 -2.12 1.29 4.26
C GLY A 190 -2.43 2.73 4.70
N ALA A 191 -1.47 3.40 5.34
CA ALA A 191 -1.62 4.78 5.83
C ALA A 191 -2.11 5.75 4.72
N LEU A 192 -1.57 5.62 3.51
CA LEU A 192 -2.00 6.45 2.37
C LEU A 192 -3.43 6.12 1.93
N GLY A 193 -3.81 4.84 1.91
CA GLY A 193 -5.17 4.40 1.58
C GLY A 193 -6.19 4.93 2.61
N LYS A 194 -5.88 4.80 3.90
CA LYS A 194 -6.73 5.33 4.98
C LYS A 194 -6.97 6.84 4.85
N ARG A 195 -5.94 7.62 4.52
CA ARG A 195 -6.08 9.06 4.28
C ARG A 195 -7.05 9.42 3.15
N LEU A 196 -7.17 8.55 2.13
CA LEU A 196 -7.99 8.81 0.95
C LEU A 196 -9.38 8.17 0.99
N TYR A 197 -9.59 7.17 1.83
CA TYR A 197 -10.84 6.40 1.82
C TYR A 197 -11.53 6.27 3.16
N LEU A 198 -10.80 6.38 4.31
CA LEU A 198 -11.40 6.25 5.62
C LEU A 198 -12.34 7.42 5.90
N LYS A 199 -13.60 7.14 6.17
CA LYS A 199 -14.63 8.12 6.49
C LYS A 199 -14.86 8.24 8.00
N VAL A 200 -15.45 9.36 8.41
CA VAL A 200 -15.91 9.55 9.78
C VAL A 200 -16.94 8.48 10.15
N SER A 201 -17.79 8.04 9.22
CA SER A 201 -18.77 6.96 9.39
C SER A 201 -18.14 5.62 9.77
N ASP A 202 -16.88 5.37 9.40
CA ASP A 202 -16.20 4.11 9.69
C ASP A 202 -15.67 4.07 11.14
N ILE A 203 -15.52 5.25 11.76
CA ILE A 203 -14.93 5.42 13.10
C ILE A 203 -15.99 5.63 14.17
N VAL A 204 -16.96 6.52 13.93
CA VAL A 204 -17.94 6.96 14.92
C VAL A 204 -18.76 5.82 15.54
N PRO A 205 -19.20 4.77 14.80
CA PRO A 205 -19.96 3.67 15.39
C PRO A 205 -19.23 2.87 16.47
N HIS A 206 -17.91 2.96 16.52
CA HIS A 206 -17.07 2.30 17.54
C HIS A 206 -16.97 3.13 18.82
N ASN A 207 -17.42 4.38 18.83
CA ASN A 207 -17.41 5.26 19.98
C ASN A 207 -18.75 5.24 20.70
N GLN A 208 -18.73 5.61 21.98
CA GLN A 208 -19.94 5.93 22.73
C GLN A 208 -20.58 7.20 22.17
N LYS A 209 -21.90 7.35 22.39
CA LYS A 209 -22.69 8.52 21.94
C LYS A 209 -23.16 9.32 23.15
N PRO A 210 -22.30 10.15 23.79
CA PRO A 210 -22.68 10.95 24.93
C PRO A 210 -23.62 12.09 24.54
N GLU A 211 -24.77 12.21 25.22
CA GLU A 211 -25.74 13.27 24.98
C GLU A 211 -26.50 13.65 26.24
N VAL A 212 -26.77 14.92 26.42
CA VAL A 212 -27.55 15.48 27.51
C VAL A 212 -28.49 16.56 27.00
N SER A 213 -29.55 16.88 27.78
CA SER A 213 -30.41 18.04 27.51
C SER A 213 -29.83 19.32 28.12
N PRO A 214 -30.26 20.54 27.66
CA PRO A 214 -29.80 21.79 28.23
C PRO A 214 -30.07 21.92 29.73
N ASP A 215 -31.16 21.35 30.21
CA ASP A 215 -31.59 21.42 31.60
C ASP A 215 -31.05 20.26 32.47
N THR A 216 -30.15 19.42 31.92
CA THR A 216 -29.52 18.35 32.68
C THR A 216 -28.63 18.91 33.79
N ASP A 217 -28.84 18.45 35.04
CA ASP A 217 -28.02 18.83 36.21
C ASP A 217 -26.53 18.51 35.97
N ILE A 218 -25.69 19.44 36.43
CA ILE A 218 -24.25 19.38 36.15
C ILE A 218 -23.57 18.09 36.66
N LYS A 219 -24.04 17.50 37.76
CA LYS A 219 -23.50 16.22 38.24
C LYS A 219 -23.74 15.09 37.25
N LYS A 220 -24.95 15.08 36.63
CA LYS A 220 -25.28 14.10 35.60
C LYS A 220 -24.46 14.32 34.34
N VAL A 221 -24.18 15.59 33.96
CA VAL A 221 -23.29 15.91 32.84
C VAL A 221 -21.87 15.36 33.10
N ILE A 222 -21.36 15.55 34.32
CA ILE A 222 -20.02 15.03 34.69
C ILE A 222 -20.00 13.50 34.64
N VAL A 223 -21.05 12.83 35.13
CA VAL A 223 -21.16 11.38 35.08
C VAL A 223 -21.20 10.89 33.63
N GLU A 224 -22.01 11.50 32.76
CA GLU A 224 -22.12 11.14 31.35
C GLU A 224 -20.76 11.21 30.63
N ILE A 225 -20.02 12.33 30.82
CA ILE A 225 -18.68 12.49 30.25
C ILE A 225 -17.71 11.41 30.76
N SER A 226 -17.76 11.12 32.07
CA SER A 226 -16.86 10.16 32.70
C SER A 226 -17.15 8.72 32.27
N GLU A 227 -18.42 8.32 32.19
CA GLU A 227 -18.82 6.97 31.78
C GLU A 227 -18.52 6.70 30.31
N LYS A 228 -18.67 7.71 29.44
CA LYS A 228 -18.44 7.59 27.99
C LYS A 228 -16.97 7.72 27.60
N MET A 229 -16.11 8.20 28.49
CA MET A 229 -14.64 8.26 28.34
C MET A 229 -14.14 9.04 27.11
N LEU A 230 -14.92 9.97 26.58
CA LEU A 230 -14.57 10.81 25.45
C LEU A 230 -14.20 12.25 25.83
N GLY A 231 -14.27 12.59 27.14
CA GLY A 231 -13.96 13.92 27.65
C GLY A 231 -14.93 15.02 27.20
N VAL A 232 -16.13 14.62 26.70
CA VAL A 232 -17.07 15.53 26.06
C VAL A 232 -18.47 14.92 26.02
N THR A 233 -19.51 15.79 26.00
CA THR A 233 -20.90 15.40 25.70
C THR A 233 -21.57 16.44 24.80
N ALA A 234 -22.44 15.99 23.89
CA ALA A 234 -23.30 16.86 23.11
C ALA A 234 -24.44 17.35 23.97
N VAL A 235 -24.88 18.62 23.79
CA VAL A 235 -26.10 19.16 24.39
C VAL A 235 -27.14 19.26 23.29
N LEU A 236 -28.23 18.49 23.44
CA LEU A 236 -29.29 18.38 22.44
C LEU A 236 -30.61 18.96 22.99
N ASN A 237 -31.26 19.75 22.17
CA ASN A 237 -32.64 20.19 22.41
C ASN A 237 -33.54 19.72 21.26
N ASN A 238 -34.51 18.86 21.54
CA ASN A 238 -35.35 18.22 20.52
C ASN A 238 -34.55 17.63 19.36
N HIS A 239 -33.53 16.83 19.69
CA HIS A 239 -32.59 16.18 18.76
C HIS A 239 -31.66 17.15 18.00
N GLN A 240 -31.78 18.45 18.19
CA GLN A 240 -30.88 19.43 17.57
C GLN A 240 -29.70 19.76 18.47
N ILE A 241 -28.52 19.85 17.89
CA ILE A 241 -27.30 20.25 18.60
C ILE A 241 -27.42 21.73 18.98
N VAL A 242 -27.42 22.04 20.28
CA VAL A 242 -27.43 23.41 20.80
C VAL A 242 -26.12 23.79 21.47
N GLY A 243 -25.30 22.80 21.83
CA GLY A 243 -24.02 23.05 22.47
C GLY A 243 -23.19 21.79 22.66
N ILE A 244 -22.08 21.98 23.32
CA ILE A 244 -21.14 20.93 23.73
C ILE A 244 -20.59 21.26 25.11
N VAL A 245 -20.41 20.27 25.97
CA VAL A 245 -19.70 20.38 27.24
C VAL A 245 -18.48 19.50 27.22
N THR A 246 -17.31 20.06 27.51
CA THR A 246 -16.02 19.36 27.56
C THR A 246 -15.46 19.35 28.98
N ASP A 247 -14.46 18.48 29.26
CA ASP A 247 -13.68 18.53 30.52
C ASP A 247 -13.09 19.93 30.78
N GLY A 248 -12.76 20.67 29.72
CA GLY A 248 -12.29 22.05 29.82
C GLY A 248 -13.37 23.01 30.34
N ASP A 249 -14.65 22.82 29.93
CA ASP A 249 -15.76 23.62 30.41
C ASP A 249 -16.05 23.35 31.89
N ILE A 250 -16.01 22.06 32.29
CA ILE A 250 -16.14 21.64 33.67
C ILE A 250 -15.05 22.27 34.55
N ARG A 251 -13.80 22.19 34.13
CA ARG A 251 -12.67 22.81 34.87
C ARG A 251 -12.80 24.32 34.98
N ARG A 252 -13.23 25.00 33.91
CA ARG A 252 -13.48 26.45 33.95
C ARG A 252 -14.64 26.81 34.89
N MET A 253 -15.71 26.01 34.91
CA MET A 253 -16.81 26.21 35.85
C MET A 253 -16.31 26.07 37.29
N LEU A 254 -15.60 24.96 37.63
CA LEU A 254 -15.09 24.72 38.99
C LEU A 254 -14.10 25.82 39.45
N SER A 255 -13.38 26.48 38.54
CA SER A 255 -12.50 27.58 38.88
C SER A 255 -13.25 28.91 39.18
N LYS A 256 -14.53 29.01 38.81
CA LYS A 256 -15.34 30.24 38.94
C LYS A 256 -16.44 30.19 40.00
N THR A 257 -16.75 28.99 40.49
CA THR A 257 -17.85 28.83 41.46
C THR A 257 -17.48 27.83 42.53
N ASP A 258 -17.83 28.15 43.77
CA ASP A 258 -17.65 27.26 44.93
C ASP A 258 -18.74 26.20 45.07
N SER A 259 -19.85 26.37 44.36
CA SER A 259 -20.99 25.44 44.40
C SER A 259 -21.53 25.14 43.01
N ILE A 260 -21.71 23.86 42.72
CA ILE A 260 -22.30 23.35 41.45
C ILE A 260 -23.80 23.13 41.60
N LYS A 261 -24.38 23.40 42.78
CA LYS A 261 -25.80 23.15 43.03
C LYS A 261 -26.68 24.10 42.20
N GLY A 262 -27.61 23.53 41.44
CA GLY A 262 -28.53 24.26 40.58
C GLY A 262 -27.99 24.64 39.21
N LEU A 263 -26.71 24.35 38.92
CA LEU A 263 -26.17 24.49 37.57
C LEU A 263 -26.62 23.35 36.65
N THR A 264 -26.84 23.70 35.39
CA THR A 264 -27.26 22.79 34.32
C THR A 264 -26.28 22.83 33.12
N ALA A 265 -26.48 21.94 32.17
CA ALA A 265 -25.64 21.88 30.98
C ALA A 265 -25.58 23.22 30.22
N LYS A 266 -26.70 23.92 30.08
CA LYS A 266 -26.79 25.22 29.38
C LYS A 266 -25.97 26.34 30.02
N ASP A 267 -25.71 26.26 31.35
CA ASP A 267 -24.95 27.27 32.06
C ASP A 267 -23.46 27.23 31.76
N ILE A 268 -22.96 26.08 31.29
CA ILE A 268 -21.53 25.84 31.05
C ILE A 268 -21.20 25.46 29.62
N MET A 269 -22.20 25.08 28.80
CA MET A 269 -21.97 24.62 27.44
C MET A 269 -21.32 25.69 26.55
N SER A 270 -20.50 25.28 25.63
CA SER A 270 -20.06 26.09 24.50
C SER A 270 -21.11 25.98 23.38
N ALA A 271 -21.69 27.11 22.98
CA ALA A 271 -22.65 27.15 21.87
C ALA A 271 -21.95 27.02 20.52
N ASN A 272 -22.70 26.58 19.49
CA ASN A 272 -22.21 26.42 18.12
C ASN A 272 -20.94 25.53 18.02
N PRO A 273 -20.98 24.29 18.52
CA PRO A 273 -19.85 23.39 18.46
C PRO A 273 -19.45 23.10 17.01
N LYS A 274 -18.17 22.73 16.81
CA LYS A 274 -17.73 22.27 15.51
C LYS A 274 -18.29 20.87 15.24
N THR A 275 -18.87 20.72 14.06
CA THR A 275 -19.45 19.47 13.58
C THR A 275 -18.76 18.99 12.31
N ILE A 276 -18.92 17.73 12.00
CA ILE A 276 -18.46 17.12 10.75
C ILE A 276 -19.49 16.09 10.27
N GLU A 277 -19.79 16.09 8.98
CA GLU A 277 -20.66 15.07 8.38
C GLU A 277 -19.96 13.72 8.30
N VAL A 278 -20.70 12.63 8.58
CA VAL A 278 -20.13 11.27 8.62
C VAL A 278 -19.60 10.80 7.27
N ASP A 279 -20.06 11.37 6.17
CA ASP A 279 -19.57 11.06 4.83
C ASP A 279 -18.25 11.74 4.47
N CYS A 280 -17.78 12.70 5.29
CA CYS A 280 -16.47 13.32 5.13
C CYS A 280 -15.35 12.32 5.45
N LEU A 281 -14.18 12.56 4.88
CA LEU A 281 -12.99 11.76 5.17
C LEU A 281 -12.51 12.01 6.61
N ALA A 282 -11.95 10.98 7.24
CA ALA A 282 -11.38 11.08 8.58
C ALA A 282 -10.20 12.07 8.63
N ILE A 283 -9.47 12.23 7.52
CA ILE A 283 -8.40 13.23 7.41
C ILE A 283 -8.94 14.66 7.45
N ASP A 284 -10.16 14.91 6.95
CA ASP A 284 -10.78 16.23 7.03
C ASP A 284 -11.17 16.56 8.49
N ALA A 285 -11.59 15.54 9.26
CA ALA A 285 -11.81 15.69 10.70
C ALA A 285 -10.52 16.10 11.42
N LEU A 286 -9.39 15.48 11.07
CA LEU A 286 -8.07 15.84 11.62
C LEU A 286 -7.73 17.31 11.33
N HIS A 287 -7.80 17.72 10.07
CA HIS A 287 -7.53 19.11 9.68
C HIS A 287 -8.44 20.12 10.38
N LEU A 288 -9.73 19.75 10.57
CA LEU A 288 -10.67 20.61 11.28
C LEU A 288 -10.33 20.73 12.77
N MET A 289 -9.88 19.63 13.40
CA MET A 289 -9.41 19.62 14.79
C MET A 289 -8.15 20.48 14.95
N GLU A 290 -7.15 20.31 14.08
CA GLU A 290 -5.90 21.09 14.10
C GLU A 290 -6.15 22.59 13.93
N LYS A 291 -6.95 22.96 12.91
CA LYS A 291 -7.29 24.35 12.61
C LYS A 291 -7.96 25.06 13.79
N ASN A 292 -8.81 24.35 14.53
CA ASN A 292 -9.55 24.91 15.66
C ASN A 292 -8.89 24.63 17.02
N LYS A 293 -7.76 23.92 17.06
CA LYS A 293 -7.03 23.50 18.28
C LYS A 293 -7.94 22.75 19.26
N ILE A 294 -8.74 21.81 18.75
CA ILE A 294 -9.65 20.96 19.49
C ILE A 294 -9.34 19.48 19.23
N THR A 295 -9.79 18.61 20.10
CA THR A 295 -9.54 17.17 20.04
C THR A 295 -10.78 16.33 19.80
N GLN A 296 -11.97 16.97 19.73
CA GLN A 296 -13.24 16.31 19.48
C GLN A 296 -14.08 17.12 18.47
N LEU A 297 -14.88 16.39 17.67
CA LEU A 297 -15.91 16.95 16.81
C LEU A 297 -17.21 16.17 17.02
N LEU A 298 -18.33 16.86 16.97
CA LEU A 298 -19.63 16.21 16.90
C LEU A 298 -19.85 15.73 15.46
N ALA A 299 -20.11 14.44 15.30
CA ALA A 299 -20.42 13.85 14.01
C ALA A 299 -21.93 13.98 13.72
N THR A 300 -22.26 14.36 12.50
CA THR A 300 -23.65 14.55 12.05
C THR A 300 -23.93 13.73 10.80
N LYS A 301 -25.19 13.32 10.67
CA LYS A 301 -25.72 12.73 9.43
C LYS A 301 -26.95 13.53 9.03
N GLN A 302 -26.85 14.26 7.92
CA GLN A 302 -27.90 15.18 7.46
C GLN A 302 -28.31 16.22 8.54
N GLY A 303 -27.32 16.67 9.32
CA GLY A 303 -27.50 17.62 10.40
C GLY A 303 -27.93 17.03 11.75
N GLU A 304 -28.27 15.73 11.81
CA GLU A 304 -28.64 15.06 13.06
C GLU A 304 -27.39 14.52 13.77
N TYR A 305 -27.30 14.63 15.07
CA TYR A 305 -26.21 14.12 15.88
C TYR A 305 -26.18 12.60 15.88
N VAL A 306 -25.03 12.02 15.50
CA VAL A 306 -24.85 10.57 15.46
C VAL A 306 -23.72 10.06 16.36
N GLY A 307 -22.87 10.95 16.89
CA GLY A 307 -21.79 10.55 17.80
C GLY A 307 -20.65 11.55 17.82
N ILE A 308 -19.51 11.11 18.34
CA ILE A 308 -18.31 11.94 18.47
C ILE A 308 -17.13 11.24 17.79
N ILE A 309 -16.32 12.01 17.08
CA ILE A 309 -15.01 11.60 16.65
C ILE A 309 -13.96 12.30 17.52
N HIS A 310 -13.02 11.52 18.06
CA HIS A 310 -11.96 11.99 18.93
C HIS A 310 -10.59 11.87 18.23
N LEU A 311 -9.67 12.79 18.51
CA LEU A 311 -8.29 12.76 17.97
C LEU A 311 -7.58 11.41 18.19
N HIS A 312 -7.84 10.78 19.34
CA HIS A 312 -7.27 9.45 19.65
C HIS A 312 -7.71 8.37 18.65
N ASN A 313 -8.93 8.45 18.12
CA ASN A 313 -9.38 7.52 17.08
C ASN A 313 -8.55 7.67 15.80
N LEU A 314 -8.22 8.91 15.42
CA LEU A 314 -7.42 9.21 14.23
C LEU A 314 -5.98 8.73 14.38
N ILE A 315 -5.42 8.82 15.60
CA ILE A 315 -4.11 8.26 15.97
C ILE A 315 -4.13 6.73 15.86
N GLN A 316 -5.14 6.07 16.43
CA GLN A 316 -5.30 4.60 16.37
C GLN A 316 -5.41 4.10 14.92
N GLU A 317 -6.05 4.87 14.05
CA GLU A 317 -6.15 4.56 12.63
C GLU A 317 -4.85 4.85 11.84
N GLY A 318 -3.84 5.45 12.46
CA GLY A 318 -2.56 5.76 11.82
C GLY A 318 -2.63 6.89 10.81
N LEU A 319 -3.53 7.87 11.03
CA LEU A 319 -3.62 9.08 10.21
C LEU A 319 -2.61 10.16 10.63
N ILE A 320 -2.08 9.99 11.83
CA ILE A 320 -1.05 10.84 12.45
C ILE A 320 0.18 10.01 12.68
#